data_22584800ed0124b5b52840cc1245a9ea
#
_entry.id   22584800ed0124b5b52840cc1245a9ea
#
_cell.length_a   1.000
_cell.length_b   1.000
_cell.length_c   1.000
_cell.angle_alpha   90.00
_cell.angle_beta   90.00
_cell.angle_gamma   90.00
#
_symmetry.space_group_name_H-M   'P 1'
#
loop_
_entity.id
_entity.type
_entity.pdbx_description
1 polymer ?
#
loop_
_entity_poly.entity_id
_entity_poly.type
_entity_poly.pdbx_seq_one_letter_code
_entity_poly.pdbx_strand_id
1 'polypeptide(L)'
;MILIINLIVNNSHEEVFMKNLVKLTAVVVCMAAVMLTACGGNGANKSDNKAGTVSEKKQEVSETKTETVELNVAYMPNYCSLWGVENAINKKYLEEEGLKVNLVEFQDGPTIIAAMESGSIDIGFIGQGAHKLCINGKAKIFALSHISNSDAVIAANGISKIEELKGKKVAYSSGSSSEDILVNSLGKVGMKMSDIEAIDMDAATIVTSMLSGSVDACATWSPNTIKILEEMKGSVKLTDNMTFADKTVSLDSWVVIPSYAEKNPDIILRFTRALFKAMDYAANEHFDETSKYIAAQTAQDYDVVFAQRSDAKWLTGKEVAKGAADGSIEKYYELQKKQFIESDAVEADPPVSDYVLFDNMIKAGEY
;
A
#
# COMPACT_ATOMS: atom_id res chain seq x y z
N MET A 1 48.97 -0.66 10.04
CA MET A 1 48.38 -0.88 8.70
C MET A 1 46.87 -0.66 8.67
N ILE A 2 46.16 -0.71 9.78
CA ILE A 2 44.67 -0.48 9.85
C ILE A 2 44.34 1.02 9.96
N LEU A 3 45.25 1.86 10.44
CA LEU A 3 45.02 3.33 10.56
C LEU A 3 45.15 4.12 9.26
N ILE A 4 45.76 3.56 8.22
CA ILE A 4 45.99 4.24 6.93
C ILE A 4 44.81 4.00 5.97
N ILE A 5 44.06 2.92 6.13
CA ILE A 5 42.91 2.61 5.28
C ILE A 5 41.70 3.48 5.63
N ASN A 6 41.53 3.88 6.89
CA ASN A 6 40.43 4.78 7.30
C ASN A 6 40.62 6.25 6.89
N LEU A 7 41.82 6.69 6.53
CA LEU A 7 42.06 8.07 6.04
C LEU A 7 41.83 8.21 4.53
N ILE A 8 41.90 7.11 3.77
CA ILE A 8 41.73 7.14 2.31
C ILE A 8 40.25 7.04 1.92
N VAL A 9 39.41 6.40 2.73
CA VAL A 9 37.97 6.26 2.46
C VAL A 9 37.21 7.57 2.76
N ASN A 10 37.64 8.36 3.75
CA ASN A 10 36.99 9.65 4.08
C ASN A 10 37.27 10.76 3.07
N ASN A 11 38.39 10.71 2.32
CA ASN A 11 38.73 11.78 1.35
C ASN A 11 37.96 11.60 0.01
N SER A 12 37.48 10.42 -0.33
CA SER A 12 36.76 10.18 -1.59
C SER A 12 35.32 10.68 -1.55
N HIS A 13 34.66 10.67 -0.40
CA HIS A 13 33.28 11.13 -0.25
C HIS A 13 33.16 12.67 -0.24
N GLU A 14 34.13 13.40 0.33
CA GLU A 14 34.11 14.86 0.31
C GLU A 14 34.42 15.44 -1.08
N GLU A 15 35.28 14.80 -1.88
CA GLU A 15 35.55 15.26 -3.25
C GLU A 15 34.35 15.06 -4.20
N VAL A 16 33.56 14.02 -4.03
CA VAL A 16 32.34 13.77 -4.82
C VAL A 16 31.23 14.75 -4.43
N PHE A 17 31.10 15.07 -3.14
CA PHE A 17 30.13 16.04 -2.65
C PHE A 17 30.44 17.47 -3.12
N MET A 18 31.69 17.89 -3.09
CA MET A 18 32.14 19.21 -3.57
C MET A 18 32.01 19.37 -5.10
N LYS A 19 32.28 18.32 -5.88
CA LYS A 19 32.11 18.36 -7.35
C LYS A 19 30.63 18.45 -7.77
N ASN A 20 29.72 17.93 -7.00
CA ASN A 20 28.27 18.04 -7.25
C ASN A 20 27.72 19.40 -6.81
N LEU A 21 28.25 20.01 -5.75
CA LEU A 21 27.86 21.34 -5.30
C LEU A 21 28.28 22.44 -6.28
N VAL A 22 29.48 22.33 -6.91
CA VAL A 22 29.97 23.27 -7.93
C VAL A 22 29.17 23.17 -9.24
N LYS A 23 28.61 21.99 -9.58
CA LYS A 23 27.72 21.86 -10.74
C LYS A 23 26.34 22.47 -10.52
N LEU A 24 25.83 22.44 -9.29
CA LEU A 24 24.53 23.03 -8.95
C LEU A 24 24.58 24.59 -8.97
N THR A 25 25.67 25.20 -8.57
CA THR A 25 25.85 26.68 -8.60
C THR A 25 26.04 27.23 -10.01
N ALA A 26 26.57 26.44 -10.97
CA ALA A 26 26.76 26.89 -12.35
C ALA A 26 25.44 26.92 -13.15
N VAL A 27 24.41 26.17 -12.77
CA VAL A 27 23.09 26.12 -13.45
C VAL A 27 22.20 27.31 -13.02
N VAL A 28 22.38 27.84 -11.81
CA VAL A 28 21.56 28.96 -11.29
C VAL A 28 21.97 30.30 -11.86
N VAL A 29 23.22 30.47 -12.33
CA VAL A 29 23.72 31.74 -12.87
C VAL A 29 23.37 31.96 -14.34
N CYS A 30 22.98 30.92 -15.10
CA CYS A 30 22.64 31.06 -16.53
C CYS A 30 21.16 31.40 -16.83
N MET A 31 20.27 31.44 -15.85
CA MET A 31 18.83 31.74 -16.06
C MET A 31 18.42 33.21 -15.80
N ALA A 32 19.35 34.13 -15.47
CA ALA A 32 19.02 35.51 -15.13
C ALA A 32 19.30 36.56 -16.25
N ALA A 33 19.58 36.17 -17.50
CA ALA A 33 20.05 37.09 -18.53
C ALA A 33 19.23 37.10 -19.84
N VAL A 34 17.93 36.82 -19.84
CA VAL A 34 17.08 37.04 -21.03
C VAL A 34 15.72 37.62 -20.63
N MET A 35 15.70 38.88 -20.23
CA MET A 35 14.50 39.72 -20.27
C MET A 35 14.97 41.18 -20.33
N LEU A 36 15.07 41.74 -21.54
CA LEU A 36 14.94 43.15 -21.84
C LEU A 36 15.28 43.38 -23.34
N THR A 37 14.24 43.52 -24.16
CA THR A 37 14.16 44.45 -25.29
C THR A 37 12.95 44.08 -26.15
N ALA A 38 11.96 44.92 -26.18
CA ALA A 38 11.60 45.76 -27.29
C ALA A 38 10.19 46.34 -27.10
N CYS A 39 10.19 47.61 -26.83
CA CYS A 39 9.06 48.53 -27.10
C CYS A 39 9.29 49.22 -28.47
N GLY A 40 8.18 49.40 -29.21
CA GLY A 40 8.14 50.59 -30.11
C GLY A 40 7.67 50.30 -31.54
N GLY A 41 6.58 50.96 -31.94
CA GLY A 41 6.37 51.31 -33.35
C GLY A 41 4.96 51.15 -33.92
N ASN A 42 4.23 52.23 -33.82
CA ASN A 42 2.93 52.57 -34.43
C ASN A 42 3.00 52.64 -35.96
N GLY A 43 1.90 52.38 -36.66
CA GLY A 43 1.74 52.81 -38.08
C GLY A 43 0.52 52.21 -38.81
N ALA A 44 -0.40 53.06 -39.09
CA ALA A 44 -1.72 52.85 -39.64
C ALA A 44 -1.79 52.58 -41.15
N ASN A 45 -2.89 52.01 -41.59
CA ASN A 45 -3.79 52.37 -42.68
C ASN A 45 -3.94 51.45 -43.92
N LYS A 46 -5.23 51.13 -44.13
CA LYS A 46 -6.06 51.11 -45.34
C LYS A 46 -6.03 49.94 -46.33
N SER A 47 -7.13 49.26 -46.31
CA SER A 47 -8.18 49.23 -47.38
C SER A 47 -8.08 48.21 -48.53
N ASP A 48 -9.15 47.44 -48.61
CA ASP A 48 -9.90 46.98 -49.76
C ASP A 48 -9.64 45.59 -50.42
N ASN A 49 -10.73 44.86 -50.37
CA ASN A 49 -11.45 44.08 -51.40
C ASN A 49 -11.26 42.55 -51.54
N LYS A 50 -12.40 41.90 -51.19
CA LYS A 50 -13.10 40.79 -51.86
C LYS A 50 -12.34 39.60 -52.48
N ALA A 51 -12.61 38.44 -51.91
CA ALA A 51 -13.29 37.34 -52.64
C ALA A 51 -13.47 36.14 -51.69
N GLY A 52 -14.67 35.57 -51.70
CA GLY A 52 -15.04 34.47 -50.79
C GLY A 52 -14.36 33.16 -51.13
N THR A 53 -14.04 32.44 -50.12
CA THR A 53 -13.81 31.00 -50.19
C THR A 53 -14.33 30.40 -48.89
N VAL A 54 -15.24 29.46 -49.02
CA VAL A 54 -15.82 28.69 -47.94
C VAL A 54 -14.67 27.92 -47.26
N SER A 55 -14.36 28.25 -46.02
CA SER A 55 -13.42 27.50 -45.21
C SER A 55 -14.20 26.69 -44.20
N GLU A 56 -14.16 25.40 -44.36
CA GLU A 56 -14.64 24.43 -43.39
C GLU A 56 -14.04 24.74 -42.01
N LYS A 57 -14.91 25.02 -41.08
CA LYS A 57 -14.56 25.09 -39.66
C LYS A 57 -14.18 23.70 -39.19
N LYS A 58 -12.90 23.39 -39.20
CA LYS A 58 -12.34 22.36 -38.36
C LYS A 58 -12.60 22.78 -36.91
N GLN A 59 -13.50 22.09 -36.24
CA GLN A 59 -13.66 22.18 -34.79
C GLN A 59 -12.36 21.64 -34.18
N GLU A 60 -11.50 22.53 -33.72
CA GLU A 60 -10.48 22.18 -32.75
C GLU A 60 -11.23 21.73 -31.50
N VAL A 61 -11.18 20.42 -31.26
CA VAL A 61 -11.50 19.85 -29.97
C VAL A 61 -10.39 20.37 -29.05
N SER A 62 -10.70 21.38 -28.24
CA SER A 62 -9.86 21.81 -27.14
C SER A 62 -9.74 20.62 -26.21
N GLU A 63 -8.61 19.92 -26.25
CA GLU A 63 -8.19 19.04 -25.18
C GLU A 63 -8.05 19.93 -23.94
N THR A 64 -9.07 19.94 -23.12
CA THR A 64 -8.97 20.46 -21.76
C THR A 64 -7.92 19.59 -21.06
N LYS A 65 -6.69 20.09 -20.96
CA LYS A 65 -5.61 19.49 -20.20
C LYS A 65 -6.09 19.40 -18.76
N THR A 66 -6.57 18.24 -18.37
CA THR A 66 -7.00 17.98 -16.99
C THR A 66 -5.79 18.24 -16.11
N GLU A 67 -5.92 19.14 -15.14
CA GLU A 67 -4.84 19.45 -14.19
C GLU A 67 -4.45 18.15 -13.48
N THR A 68 -3.14 17.84 -13.46
CA THR A 68 -2.64 16.64 -12.81
C THR A 68 -2.75 16.80 -11.31
N VAL A 69 -3.41 15.86 -10.64
CA VAL A 69 -3.55 15.83 -9.18
C VAL A 69 -2.41 14.99 -8.60
N GLU A 70 -1.65 15.57 -7.67
CA GLU A 70 -0.61 14.85 -6.91
C GLU A 70 -1.23 14.26 -5.65
N LEU A 71 -0.91 12.99 -5.34
CA LEU A 71 -1.43 12.23 -4.21
C LEU A 71 -0.28 11.63 -3.41
N ASN A 72 -0.30 11.77 -2.09
CA ASN A 72 0.55 11.02 -1.18
C ASN A 72 -0.15 9.70 -0.82
N VAL A 73 0.43 8.58 -1.22
CA VAL A 73 -0.14 7.24 -1.08
C VAL A 73 0.71 6.39 -0.15
N ALA A 74 0.13 5.98 0.98
CA ALA A 74 0.82 5.16 1.96
C ALA A 74 0.78 3.68 1.60
N TYR A 75 1.93 3.01 1.80
CA TYR A 75 2.10 1.59 1.57
C TYR A 75 2.96 0.94 2.67
N MET A 76 2.91 -0.38 2.78
CA MET A 76 3.85 -1.18 3.55
C MET A 76 4.86 -1.85 2.60
N PRO A 77 6.17 -2.03 2.97
CA PRO A 77 7.20 -2.52 2.05
C PRO A 77 7.09 -4.03 1.80
N ASN A 78 6.00 -4.45 1.16
CA ASN A 78 5.71 -5.83 0.80
C ASN A 78 4.96 -5.94 -0.53
N TYR A 79 4.90 -7.16 -1.08
CA TYR A 79 4.22 -7.43 -2.34
C TYR A 79 2.72 -7.12 -2.26
N CYS A 80 2.06 -7.49 -1.18
CA CYS A 80 0.62 -7.31 -0.97
C CYS A 80 0.17 -5.85 -1.10
N SER A 81 0.96 -4.93 -0.57
CA SER A 81 0.68 -3.49 -0.62
C SER A 81 0.93 -2.88 -1.99
N LEU A 82 1.95 -3.33 -2.69
CA LEU A 82 2.50 -2.65 -3.86
C LEU A 82 2.08 -3.25 -5.22
N TRP A 83 1.62 -4.52 -5.27
CA TRP A 83 1.38 -5.23 -6.53
C TRP A 83 0.45 -4.49 -7.51
N GLY A 84 -0.62 -3.88 -7.00
CA GLY A 84 -1.56 -3.11 -7.84
C GLY A 84 -1.02 -1.72 -8.17
N VAL A 85 -0.59 -0.95 -7.16
CA VAL A 85 -0.19 0.45 -7.34
C VAL A 85 1.11 0.60 -8.13
N GLU A 86 2.10 -0.27 -7.95
CA GLU A 86 3.34 -0.25 -8.74
C GLU A 86 3.08 -0.55 -10.22
N ASN A 87 2.18 -1.49 -10.53
CA ASN A 87 1.76 -1.70 -11.92
C ASN A 87 0.97 -0.50 -12.44
N ALA A 88 0.12 0.15 -11.63
CA ALA A 88 -0.62 1.34 -12.05
C ALA A 88 0.31 2.51 -12.38
N ILE A 89 1.42 2.67 -11.65
CA ILE A 89 2.45 3.68 -11.90
C ILE A 89 3.25 3.32 -13.16
N ASN A 90 3.86 2.13 -13.20
CA ASN A 90 4.80 1.73 -14.25
C ASN A 90 4.13 1.51 -15.62
N LYS A 91 2.84 1.14 -15.64
CA LYS A 91 2.01 1.03 -16.85
C LYS A 91 1.33 2.35 -17.23
N LYS A 92 1.56 3.43 -16.44
CA LYS A 92 1.01 4.77 -16.65
C LYS A 92 -0.53 4.88 -16.54
N TYR A 93 -1.20 3.90 -15.94
CA TYR A 93 -2.65 3.95 -15.76
C TYR A 93 -3.09 5.10 -14.85
N LEU A 94 -2.29 5.47 -13.84
CA LEU A 94 -2.54 6.66 -13.03
C LEU A 94 -2.33 7.96 -13.83
N GLU A 95 -1.30 8.03 -14.69
CA GLU A 95 -1.05 9.18 -15.56
C GLU A 95 -2.19 9.36 -16.57
N GLU A 96 -2.73 8.28 -17.15
CA GLU A 96 -3.91 8.29 -18.03
C GLU A 96 -5.15 8.90 -17.34
N GLU A 97 -5.30 8.67 -16.03
CA GLU A 97 -6.38 9.23 -15.21
C GLU A 97 -6.03 10.63 -14.66
N GLY A 98 -4.91 11.25 -15.09
CA GLY A 98 -4.47 12.56 -14.62
C GLY A 98 -4.02 12.59 -13.17
N LEU A 99 -3.49 11.48 -12.66
CA LEU A 99 -3.00 11.33 -11.29
C LEU A 99 -1.48 11.11 -11.28
N LYS A 100 -0.82 11.73 -10.31
CA LYS A 100 0.58 11.49 -9.97
C LYS A 100 0.68 11.06 -8.52
N VAL A 101 1.37 9.96 -8.24
CA VAL A 101 1.47 9.35 -6.93
C VAL A 101 2.86 9.51 -6.36
N ASN A 102 2.95 9.95 -5.11
CA ASN A 102 4.13 9.90 -4.28
C ASN A 102 3.92 8.78 -3.24
N LEU A 103 4.68 7.69 -3.35
CA LEU A 103 4.60 6.57 -2.42
C LEU A 103 5.34 6.90 -1.12
N VAL A 104 4.68 6.67 0.02
CA VAL A 104 5.20 6.93 1.38
C VAL A 104 5.13 5.64 2.19
N GLU A 105 6.29 5.20 2.68
CA GLU A 105 6.41 3.94 3.42
C GLU A 105 5.97 4.06 4.88
N PHE A 106 5.22 3.06 5.35
CA PHE A 106 4.78 2.87 6.73
C PHE A 106 5.00 1.42 7.17
N GLN A 107 4.99 1.17 8.48
CA GLN A 107 5.21 -0.16 9.01
C GLN A 107 3.92 -0.96 9.26
N ASP A 108 2.77 -0.27 9.41
CA ASP A 108 1.48 -0.91 9.71
C ASP A 108 0.27 -0.06 9.29
N GLY A 109 -0.92 -0.67 9.25
CA GLY A 109 -2.16 -0.03 8.85
C GLY A 109 -2.66 1.05 9.83
N PRO A 110 -2.64 0.85 11.15
CA PRO A 110 -3.03 1.88 12.11
C PRO A 110 -2.26 3.20 11.97
N THR A 111 -0.94 3.14 11.76
CA THR A 111 -0.12 4.36 11.55
C THR A 111 -0.44 5.04 10.23
N ILE A 112 -0.79 4.28 9.18
CA ILE A 112 -1.29 4.83 7.91
C ILE A 112 -2.57 5.64 8.14
N ILE A 113 -3.57 5.09 8.84
CA ILE A 113 -4.83 5.78 9.12
C ILE A 113 -4.59 7.05 9.96
N ALA A 114 -3.71 7.00 10.96
CA ALA A 114 -3.33 8.17 11.75
C ALA A 114 -2.67 9.27 10.89
N ALA A 115 -1.81 8.89 9.94
CA ALA A 115 -1.20 9.82 8.98
C ALA A 115 -2.24 10.44 8.02
N MET A 116 -3.25 9.68 7.61
CA MET A 116 -4.38 10.20 6.83
C MET A 116 -5.25 11.17 7.64
N GLU A 117 -5.54 10.86 8.92
CA GLU A 117 -6.27 11.78 9.82
C GLU A 117 -5.52 13.10 10.03
N SER A 118 -4.18 13.09 10.02
CA SER A 118 -3.35 14.30 10.13
C SER A 118 -3.27 15.10 8.82
N GLY A 119 -3.72 14.54 7.70
CA GLY A 119 -3.68 15.15 6.36
C GLY A 119 -2.31 15.06 5.66
N SER A 120 -1.39 14.24 6.14
CA SER A 120 -0.10 14.01 5.48
C SER A 120 -0.18 12.96 4.36
N ILE A 121 -1.18 12.11 4.39
CA ILE A 121 -1.47 11.04 3.42
C ILE A 121 -2.91 11.20 2.91
N ASP A 122 -3.09 11.03 1.60
CA ASP A 122 -4.40 11.13 0.94
C ASP A 122 -5.08 9.76 0.84
N ILE A 123 -4.34 8.73 0.46
CA ILE A 123 -4.80 7.35 0.22
C ILE A 123 -3.88 6.38 0.94
N GLY A 124 -4.43 5.33 1.55
CA GLY A 124 -3.65 4.31 2.23
C GLY A 124 -4.02 2.89 1.83
N PHE A 125 -3.04 1.99 1.88
CA PHE A 125 -3.25 0.56 1.85
C PHE A 125 -3.19 0.01 3.28
N ILE A 126 -4.16 -0.83 3.66
CA ILE A 126 -4.22 -1.46 4.98
C ILE A 126 -4.52 -2.95 4.90
N GLY A 127 -3.93 -3.72 5.81
CA GLY A 127 -4.29 -5.11 6.06
C GLY A 127 -5.55 -5.25 6.92
N GLN A 128 -6.05 -6.48 6.99
CA GLN A 128 -7.34 -6.77 7.64
C GLN A 128 -7.48 -6.21 9.06
N GLY A 129 -6.43 -6.26 9.89
CA GLY A 129 -6.52 -5.83 11.29
C GLY A 129 -6.91 -4.37 11.46
N ALA A 130 -6.47 -3.50 10.55
CA ALA A 130 -6.83 -2.10 10.56
C ALA A 130 -8.27 -1.82 10.05
N HIS A 131 -8.97 -2.80 9.46
CA HIS A 131 -10.39 -2.67 9.12
C HIS A 131 -11.28 -2.40 10.35
N LYS A 132 -10.84 -2.76 11.55
CA LYS A 132 -11.47 -2.38 12.81
C LYS A 132 -11.66 -0.86 12.93
N LEU A 133 -10.69 -0.10 12.44
CA LEU A 133 -10.78 1.37 12.39
C LEU A 133 -11.80 1.85 11.34
N CYS A 134 -11.98 1.13 10.23
CA CYS A 134 -13.02 1.43 9.25
C CYS A 134 -14.42 1.19 9.84
N ILE A 135 -14.63 0.07 10.52
CA ILE A 135 -15.88 -0.26 11.22
C ILE A 135 -16.21 0.82 12.26
N ASN A 136 -15.20 1.36 12.95
CA ASN A 136 -15.35 2.46 13.91
C ASN A 136 -15.42 3.86 13.25
N GLY A 137 -15.55 3.96 11.93
CA GLY A 137 -15.78 5.19 11.18
C GLY A 137 -14.55 6.08 10.96
N LYS A 138 -13.33 5.58 11.23
CA LYS A 138 -12.07 6.34 11.06
C LYS A 138 -11.62 6.42 9.60
N ALA A 139 -11.92 5.38 8.81
CA ALA A 139 -11.61 5.33 7.39
C ALA A 139 -12.74 4.65 6.61
N LYS A 140 -12.75 4.83 5.29
CA LYS A 140 -13.66 4.15 4.35
C LYS A 140 -12.84 3.34 3.37
N ILE A 141 -13.26 2.10 3.13
CA ILE A 141 -12.67 1.21 2.14
C ILE A 141 -13.28 1.55 0.78
N PHE A 142 -12.45 1.90 -0.20
CA PHE A 142 -12.91 2.23 -1.53
C PHE A 142 -12.55 1.19 -2.60
N ALA A 143 -11.59 0.29 -2.31
CA ALA A 143 -11.26 -0.84 -3.17
C ALA A 143 -10.74 -2.02 -2.33
N LEU A 144 -11.25 -3.23 -2.59
CA LEU A 144 -10.64 -4.47 -2.16
C LEU A 144 -9.42 -4.75 -3.05
N SER A 145 -8.28 -5.10 -2.44
CA SER A 145 -7.06 -5.45 -3.16
C SER A 145 -6.99 -6.95 -3.46
N HIS A 146 -7.02 -7.76 -2.43
CA HIS A 146 -6.86 -9.22 -2.54
C HIS A 146 -7.35 -9.92 -1.27
N ILE A 147 -7.37 -11.26 -1.30
CA ILE A 147 -7.60 -12.11 -0.14
C ILE A 147 -6.23 -12.63 0.32
N SER A 148 -5.79 -12.19 1.51
CA SER A 148 -4.44 -12.40 2.02
C SER A 148 -4.26 -13.78 2.67
N ASN A 149 -3.05 -14.32 2.53
CA ASN A 149 -2.54 -15.48 3.29
C ASN A 149 -1.12 -15.20 3.82
N SER A 150 -0.80 -13.94 4.06
CA SER A 150 0.55 -13.49 4.42
C SER A 150 0.88 -13.59 5.91
N ASP A 151 -0.16 -13.64 6.77
CA ASP A 151 0.01 -13.63 8.22
C ASP A 151 0.27 -15.02 8.77
N ALA A 152 1.15 -15.11 9.77
CA ALA A 152 1.41 -16.36 10.49
C ALA A 152 1.83 -16.12 11.93
N VAL A 153 1.61 -17.14 12.77
CA VAL A 153 2.28 -17.31 14.06
C VAL A 153 3.47 -18.24 13.86
N ILE A 154 4.66 -17.75 14.18
CA ILE A 154 5.93 -18.47 14.05
C ILE A 154 6.55 -18.63 15.44
N ALA A 155 7.05 -19.82 15.74
CA ALA A 155 7.71 -20.11 17.01
C ALA A 155 9.16 -20.52 16.79
N ALA A 156 9.98 -20.26 17.80
CA ALA A 156 11.36 -20.71 17.89
C ALA A 156 11.45 -22.25 18.05
N ASN A 157 12.65 -22.78 17.80
CA ASN A 157 12.94 -24.20 17.96
C ASN A 157 12.51 -24.73 19.35
N GLY A 158 11.85 -25.89 19.37
CA GLY A 158 11.34 -26.53 20.56
C GLY A 158 9.87 -26.23 20.90
N ILE A 159 9.22 -25.33 20.18
CA ILE A 159 7.78 -25.06 20.27
C ILE A 159 7.12 -25.54 18.97
N SER A 160 6.14 -26.41 19.06
CA SER A 160 5.54 -27.09 17.90
C SER A 160 4.03 -26.89 17.76
N LYS A 161 3.39 -26.30 18.75
CA LYS A 161 1.94 -26.05 18.78
C LYS A 161 1.58 -24.85 19.64
N ILE A 162 0.40 -24.28 19.40
CA ILE A 162 -0.07 -23.04 20.05
C ILE A 162 -0.17 -23.17 21.57
N GLU A 163 -0.57 -24.33 22.10
CA GLU A 163 -0.71 -24.54 23.54
C GLU A 163 0.62 -24.40 24.31
N GLU A 164 1.74 -24.60 23.63
CA GLU A 164 3.10 -24.46 24.22
C GLU A 164 3.53 -23.00 24.34
N LEU A 165 2.77 -22.05 23.79
CA LEU A 165 2.98 -20.61 23.96
C LEU A 165 2.59 -20.10 25.35
N LYS A 166 1.92 -20.92 26.18
CA LYS A 166 1.50 -20.50 27.51
C LYS A 166 2.70 -20.04 28.36
N GLY A 167 2.62 -18.77 28.84
CA GLY A 167 3.70 -18.12 29.60
C GLY A 167 4.96 -17.78 28.79
N LYS A 168 4.91 -17.88 27.46
CA LYS A 168 6.00 -17.53 26.56
C LYS A 168 5.94 -16.09 26.13
N LYS A 169 7.08 -15.51 25.76
CA LYS A 169 7.20 -14.19 25.16
C LYS A 169 6.80 -14.25 23.70
N VAL A 170 5.70 -13.59 23.36
CA VAL A 170 5.17 -13.58 21.99
C VAL A 170 5.08 -12.15 21.50
N ALA A 171 5.86 -11.82 20.46
CA ALA A 171 5.86 -10.52 19.82
C ALA A 171 4.71 -10.41 18.81
N TYR A 172 4.09 -9.24 18.75
CA TYR A 172 3.04 -8.90 17.78
C TYR A 172 2.97 -7.39 17.56
N SER A 173 2.22 -6.94 16.56
CA SER A 173 1.95 -5.53 16.29
C SER A 173 0.48 -5.23 16.57
N SER A 174 0.22 -4.39 17.56
CA SER A 174 -1.14 -4.06 18.02
C SER A 174 -1.97 -3.37 16.95
N GLY A 175 -3.27 -3.70 16.87
CA GLY A 175 -4.21 -3.14 15.90
C GLY A 175 -4.02 -3.63 14.46
N SER A 176 -3.01 -4.45 14.18
CA SER A 176 -2.72 -5.00 12.85
C SER A 176 -3.24 -6.43 12.68
N SER A 177 -3.06 -7.02 11.48
CA SER A 177 -3.37 -8.42 11.19
C SER A 177 -2.52 -9.40 12.02
N SER A 178 -1.35 -8.96 12.50
CA SER A 178 -0.49 -9.69 13.43
C SER A 178 -1.23 -10.01 14.75
N GLU A 179 -1.90 -9.01 15.33
CA GLU A 179 -2.72 -9.24 16.52
C GLU A 179 -3.86 -10.22 16.23
N ASP A 180 -4.56 -10.05 15.11
CA ASP A 180 -5.72 -10.87 14.77
C ASP A 180 -5.34 -12.35 14.57
N ILE A 181 -4.25 -12.64 13.85
CA ILE A 181 -3.80 -14.03 13.67
C ILE A 181 -3.37 -14.66 15.00
N LEU A 182 -2.78 -13.88 15.91
CA LEU A 182 -2.39 -14.35 17.23
C LEU A 182 -3.61 -14.65 18.11
N VAL A 183 -4.56 -13.72 18.20
CA VAL A 183 -5.81 -13.88 18.95
C VAL A 183 -6.60 -15.08 18.44
N ASN A 184 -6.75 -15.23 17.13
CA ASN A 184 -7.42 -16.38 16.50
C ASN A 184 -6.70 -17.69 16.82
N SER A 185 -5.38 -17.69 16.78
CA SER A 185 -4.58 -18.89 17.06
C SER A 185 -4.70 -19.34 18.51
N LEU A 186 -4.63 -18.41 19.45
CA LEU A 186 -4.83 -18.68 20.88
C LEU A 186 -6.26 -19.13 21.14
N GLY A 187 -7.26 -18.44 20.59
CA GLY A 187 -8.68 -18.78 20.75
C GLY A 187 -9.05 -20.16 20.24
N LYS A 188 -8.38 -20.64 19.17
CA LYS A 188 -8.60 -22.00 18.62
C LYS A 188 -8.33 -23.11 19.63
N VAL A 189 -7.41 -22.88 20.57
CA VAL A 189 -7.03 -23.81 21.64
C VAL A 189 -7.54 -23.39 23.02
N GLY A 190 -8.47 -22.43 23.09
CA GLY A 190 -9.07 -21.95 24.34
C GLY A 190 -8.16 -21.07 25.20
N MET A 191 -7.10 -20.54 24.62
CA MET A 191 -6.18 -19.59 25.26
C MET A 191 -6.58 -18.13 24.91
N LYS A 192 -6.06 -17.20 25.73
CA LYS A 192 -6.22 -15.75 25.55
C LYS A 192 -4.87 -15.07 25.55
N MET A 193 -4.84 -13.81 25.14
CA MET A 193 -3.62 -12.96 25.20
C MET A 193 -3.02 -12.89 26.62
N SER A 194 -3.84 -12.98 27.67
CA SER A 194 -3.38 -13.03 29.06
C SER A 194 -2.69 -14.34 29.48
N ASP A 195 -2.74 -15.39 28.66
CA ASP A 195 -2.06 -16.67 28.92
C ASP A 195 -0.61 -16.66 28.43
N ILE A 196 -0.19 -15.63 27.70
CA ILE A 196 1.15 -15.42 27.16
C ILE A 196 1.76 -14.12 27.71
N GLU A 197 3.08 -13.94 27.59
CA GLU A 197 3.74 -12.63 27.76
C GLU A 197 3.69 -11.93 26.38
N ALA A 198 2.57 -11.24 26.12
CA ALA A 198 2.37 -10.54 24.87
C ALA A 198 3.19 -9.24 24.81
N ILE A 199 4.02 -9.07 23.78
CA ILE A 199 4.93 -7.93 23.63
C ILE A 199 4.60 -7.21 22.34
N ASP A 200 4.03 -6.00 22.47
CA ASP A 200 3.72 -5.12 21.36
C ASP A 200 5.00 -4.44 20.83
N MET A 201 5.22 -4.54 19.52
CA MET A 201 6.33 -3.89 18.83
C MET A 201 6.06 -3.77 17.32
N ASP A 202 6.79 -2.86 16.65
CA ASP A 202 6.70 -2.72 15.20
C ASP A 202 7.21 -3.96 14.44
N ALA A 203 6.77 -4.09 13.17
CA ALA A 203 7.05 -5.25 12.34
C ALA A 203 8.56 -5.54 12.14
N ALA A 204 9.40 -4.51 12.03
CA ALA A 204 10.85 -4.67 11.87
C ALA A 204 11.52 -5.15 13.17
N THR A 205 11.05 -4.63 14.31
CA THR A 205 11.51 -5.05 15.65
C THR A 205 11.10 -6.49 15.96
N ILE A 206 9.92 -6.96 15.48
CA ILE A 206 9.51 -8.37 15.59
C ILE A 206 10.57 -9.29 14.99
N VAL A 207 11.02 -9.00 13.76
CA VAL A 207 12.04 -9.84 13.09
C VAL A 207 13.33 -9.89 13.89
N THR A 208 13.84 -8.74 14.30
CA THR A 208 15.11 -8.67 15.06
C THR A 208 15.01 -9.38 16.41
N SER A 209 13.86 -9.28 17.09
CA SER A 209 13.60 -9.94 18.37
C SER A 209 13.51 -11.46 18.24
N MET A 210 12.90 -11.96 17.17
CA MET A 210 12.89 -13.42 16.86
C MET A 210 14.29 -13.93 16.56
N LEU A 211 15.02 -13.29 15.64
CA LEU A 211 16.35 -13.74 15.22
C LEU A 211 17.38 -13.70 16.34
N SER A 212 17.26 -12.75 17.28
CA SER A 212 18.12 -12.67 18.47
C SER A 212 17.73 -13.63 19.58
N GLY A 213 16.55 -14.28 19.50
CA GLY A 213 16.01 -15.12 20.57
C GLY A 213 15.51 -14.35 21.79
N SER A 214 15.20 -13.04 21.63
CA SER A 214 14.66 -12.21 22.72
C SER A 214 13.19 -12.53 23.01
N VAL A 215 12.49 -13.14 22.06
CA VAL A 215 11.12 -13.65 22.16
C VAL A 215 11.07 -15.12 21.73
N ASP A 216 10.09 -15.87 22.24
CA ASP A 216 9.92 -17.31 21.97
C ASP A 216 9.11 -17.57 20.71
N ALA A 217 8.23 -16.63 20.35
CA ALA A 217 7.39 -16.70 19.17
C ALA A 217 6.98 -15.29 18.71
N CYS A 218 6.44 -15.19 17.51
CA CYS A 218 5.83 -13.96 17.02
C CYS A 218 4.62 -14.24 16.13
N ALA A 219 3.79 -13.22 15.99
CA ALA A 219 2.83 -13.09 14.91
C ALA A 219 3.30 -11.95 13.99
N THR A 220 3.28 -12.17 12.68
CA THR A 220 3.70 -11.18 11.70
C THR A 220 3.24 -11.61 10.30
N TRP A 221 3.56 -10.80 9.29
CA TRP A 221 3.23 -11.04 7.88
C TRP A 221 4.46 -11.07 6.98
N SER A 222 4.28 -11.50 5.72
CA SER A 222 5.36 -11.47 4.71
C SER A 222 5.81 -10.03 4.38
N PRO A 223 7.13 -9.83 4.14
CA PRO A 223 8.20 -10.82 4.02
C PRO A 223 8.82 -11.29 5.35
N ASN A 224 8.39 -10.75 6.49
CA ASN A 224 8.96 -11.08 7.80
C ASN A 224 8.85 -12.57 8.12
N THR A 225 7.70 -13.19 7.81
CA THR A 225 7.45 -14.63 7.99
C THR A 225 8.46 -15.46 7.20
N ILE A 226 8.71 -15.09 5.94
CA ILE A 226 9.69 -15.76 5.07
C ILE A 226 11.09 -15.64 5.70
N LYS A 227 11.50 -14.42 6.02
CA LYS A 227 12.83 -14.14 6.60
C LYS A 227 13.09 -14.90 7.88
N ILE A 228 12.14 -14.90 8.82
CA ILE A 228 12.29 -15.63 10.09
C ILE A 228 12.43 -17.14 9.85
N LEU A 229 11.61 -17.72 8.98
CA LEU A 229 11.64 -19.16 8.68
C LEU A 229 12.93 -19.57 7.96
N GLU A 230 13.52 -18.71 7.14
CA GLU A 230 14.79 -18.98 6.44
C GLU A 230 16.02 -18.81 7.34
N GLU A 231 16.06 -17.72 8.11
CA GLU A 231 17.26 -17.36 8.89
C GLU A 231 17.29 -18.05 10.28
N MET A 232 16.13 -18.35 10.88
CA MET A 232 16.04 -18.97 12.20
C MET A 232 15.90 -20.49 12.11
N LYS A 233 17.03 -21.19 12.18
CA LYS A 233 17.04 -22.65 12.06
C LYS A 233 16.17 -23.32 13.13
N GLY A 234 15.23 -24.17 12.69
CA GLY A 234 14.32 -24.91 13.55
C GLY A 234 13.10 -24.13 14.00
N SER A 235 12.92 -22.90 13.53
CA SER A 235 11.62 -22.20 13.67
C SER A 235 10.53 -22.92 12.89
N VAL A 236 9.30 -22.81 13.36
CA VAL A 236 8.14 -23.45 12.75
C VAL A 236 6.96 -22.48 12.66
N LYS A 237 6.23 -22.56 11.55
CA LYS A 237 4.95 -21.88 11.39
C LYS A 237 3.86 -22.71 12.09
N LEU A 238 3.28 -22.16 13.15
CA LEU A 238 2.23 -22.83 13.95
C LEU A 238 0.86 -22.70 13.31
N THR A 239 0.54 -21.52 12.79
CA THR A 239 -0.73 -21.19 12.10
C THR A 239 -0.49 -20.13 11.03
N ASP A 240 -1.43 -20.02 10.10
CA ASP A 240 -1.54 -18.98 9.09
C ASP A 240 -3.02 -18.65 8.80
N ASN A 241 -3.29 -17.70 7.89
CA ASN A 241 -4.68 -17.32 7.55
C ASN A 241 -5.52 -18.51 7.06
N MET A 242 -4.91 -19.46 6.33
CA MET A 242 -5.62 -20.67 5.83
C MET A 242 -6.10 -21.57 6.95
N THR A 243 -5.46 -21.52 8.12
CA THR A 243 -5.91 -22.24 9.33
C THR A 243 -7.33 -21.85 9.77
N PHE A 244 -7.79 -20.65 9.36
CA PHE A 244 -9.07 -20.04 9.75
C PHE A 244 -10.00 -19.79 8.57
N ALA A 245 -9.69 -20.29 7.36
CA ALA A 245 -10.44 -20.01 6.15
C ALA A 245 -11.93 -20.47 6.18
N ASP A 246 -12.29 -21.34 7.12
CA ASP A 246 -13.66 -21.76 7.40
C ASP A 246 -14.46 -20.76 8.28
N LYS A 247 -13.78 -19.81 8.92
CA LYS A 247 -14.39 -18.88 9.89
C LYS A 247 -14.29 -17.42 9.49
N THR A 248 -13.23 -17.04 8.81
CA THR A 248 -12.95 -15.65 8.44
C THR A 248 -12.22 -15.56 7.11
N VAL A 249 -12.22 -14.36 6.54
CA VAL A 249 -11.49 -14.03 5.31
C VAL A 249 -10.55 -12.87 5.62
N SER A 250 -9.26 -13.05 5.36
CA SER A 250 -8.28 -11.99 5.50
C SER A 250 -8.32 -11.09 4.26
N LEU A 251 -8.85 -9.88 4.41
CA LEU A 251 -9.04 -8.92 3.32
C LEU A 251 -8.04 -7.78 3.48
N ASP A 252 -7.35 -7.41 2.40
CA ASP A 252 -6.50 -6.24 2.37
C ASP A 252 -7.09 -5.21 1.40
N SER A 253 -7.09 -3.94 1.78
CA SER A 253 -7.91 -2.92 1.12
C SER A 253 -7.23 -1.56 1.02
N TRP A 254 -7.68 -0.79 0.05
CA TRP A 254 -7.36 0.62 -0.11
C TRP A 254 -8.40 1.49 0.58
N VAL A 255 -7.92 2.48 1.32
CA VAL A 255 -8.75 3.31 2.20
C VAL A 255 -8.48 4.80 2.05
N VAL A 256 -9.49 5.57 2.43
CA VAL A 256 -9.45 7.04 2.58
C VAL A 256 -10.17 7.45 3.87
N ILE A 257 -9.87 8.62 4.42
CA ILE A 257 -10.68 9.16 5.51
C ILE A 257 -12.05 9.64 5.00
N PRO A 258 -13.12 9.61 5.84
CA PRO A 258 -14.47 9.98 5.42
C PRO A 258 -14.56 11.38 4.77
N SER A 259 -13.90 12.37 5.36
CA SER A 259 -13.90 13.73 4.84
C SER A 259 -13.21 13.89 3.48
N TYR A 260 -12.22 13.04 3.18
CA TYR A 260 -11.58 13.00 1.86
C TYR A 260 -12.51 12.36 0.83
N ALA A 261 -13.17 11.25 1.23
CA ALA A 261 -14.13 10.56 0.36
C ALA A 261 -15.28 11.47 -0.08
N GLU A 262 -15.81 12.30 0.82
CA GLU A 262 -16.89 13.24 0.54
C GLU A 262 -16.46 14.38 -0.39
N LYS A 263 -15.23 14.87 -0.23
CA LYS A 263 -14.74 16.02 -1.01
C LYS A 263 -14.20 15.64 -2.38
N ASN A 264 -13.66 14.42 -2.53
CA ASN A 264 -12.88 14.00 -3.70
C ASN A 264 -13.37 12.68 -4.33
N PRO A 265 -14.69 12.46 -4.52
CA PRO A 265 -15.20 11.18 -5.04
C PRO A 265 -14.68 10.88 -6.46
N ASP A 266 -14.45 11.90 -7.26
CA ASP A 266 -13.88 11.77 -8.62
C ASP A 266 -12.42 11.29 -8.58
N ILE A 267 -11.60 11.82 -7.68
CA ILE A 267 -10.20 11.39 -7.53
C ILE A 267 -10.15 9.92 -7.12
N ILE A 268 -10.99 9.52 -6.16
CA ILE A 268 -11.07 8.12 -5.70
C ILE A 268 -11.49 7.21 -6.84
N LEU A 269 -12.49 7.60 -7.64
CA LEU A 269 -12.94 6.80 -8.77
C LEU A 269 -11.83 6.63 -9.82
N ARG A 270 -11.13 7.71 -10.18
CA ARG A 270 -10.00 7.68 -11.13
C ARG A 270 -8.86 6.80 -10.62
N PHE A 271 -8.49 6.95 -9.34
CA PHE A 271 -7.47 6.10 -8.72
C PHE A 271 -7.88 4.62 -8.73
N THR A 272 -9.13 4.32 -8.37
CA THR A 272 -9.65 2.93 -8.37
C THR A 272 -9.66 2.34 -9.77
N ARG A 273 -10.01 3.12 -10.81
CA ARG A 273 -9.99 2.66 -12.20
C ARG A 273 -8.57 2.31 -12.67
N ALA A 274 -7.60 3.17 -12.40
CA ALA A 274 -6.19 2.91 -12.68
C ALA A 274 -5.69 1.67 -11.93
N LEU A 275 -6.05 1.54 -10.66
CA LEU A 275 -5.72 0.39 -9.82
C LEU A 275 -6.32 -0.90 -10.39
N PHE A 276 -7.60 -0.90 -10.79
CA PHE A 276 -8.29 -2.07 -11.32
C PHE A 276 -7.71 -2.53 -12.67
N LYS A 277 -7.34 -1.60 -13.56
CA LYS A 277 -6.57 -1.93 -14.78
C LYS A 277 -5.25 -2.62 -14.44
N ALA A 278 -4.54 -2.14 -13.44
CA ALA A 278 -3.30 -2.74 -12.98
C ALA A 278 -3.50 -4.11 -12.34
N MET A 279 -4.57 -4.29 -11.58
CA MET A 279 -4.96 -5.57 -11.00
C MET A 279 -5.34 -6.59 -12.10
N ASP A 280 -6.07 -6.18 -13.14
CA ASP A 280 -6.36 -7.04 -14.30
C ASP A 280 -5.08 -7.50 -15.01
N TYR A 281 -4.07 -6.61 -15.08
CA TYR A 281 -2.79 -6.93 -15.68
C TYR A 281 -1.99 -7.93 -14.84
N ALA A 282 -1.93 -7.74 -13.51
CA ALA A 282 -0.97 -8.41 -12.63
C ALA A 282 -1.51 -9.63 -11.87
N ALA A 283 -2.83 -9.81 -11.73
CA ALA A 283 -3.41 -10.78 -10.80
C ALA A 283 -3.06 -12.25 -11.09
N ASN A 284 -2.91 -12.63 -12.35
CA ASN A 284 -2.70 -14.02 -12.76
C ASN A 284 -1.44 -14.22 -13.61
N GLU A 285 -0.84 -13.14 -14.03
CA GLU A 285 0.33 -13.11 -14.93
C GLU A 285 1.27 -11.99 -14.47
N HIS A 286 2.42 -11.84 -15.15
CA HIS A 286 3.36 -10.75 -14.93
C HIS A 286 3.97 -10.64 -13.52
N PHE A 287 3.96 -11.71 -12.73
CA PHE A 287 4.56 -11.73 -11.38
C PHE A 287 6.04 -11.36 -11.38
N ASP A 288 6.79 -11.78 -12.41
CA ASP A 288 8.21 -11.44 -12.56
C ASP A 288 8.42 -9.92 -12.72
N GLU A 289 7.64 -9.28 -13.61
CA GLU A 289 7.73 -7.86 -13.85
C GLU A 289 7.27 -7.05 -12.61
N THR A 290 6.14 -7.44 -12.02
CA THR A 290 5.62 -6.84 -10.79
C THR A 290 6.65 -6.91 -9.65
N SER A 291 7.30 -8.07 -9.47
CA SER A 291 8.33 -8.24 -8.45
C SER A 291 9.54 -7.34 -8.67
N LYS A 292 9.93 -7.09 -9.91
CA LYS A 292 11.02 -6.16 -10.25
C LYS A 292 10.67 -4.71 -9.87
N TYR A 293 9.44 -4.27 -10.13
CA TYR A 293 8.98 -2.94 -9.73
C TYR A 293 9.01 -2.79 -8.20
N ILE A 294 8.46 -3.76 -7.48
CA ILE A 294 8.40 -3.76 -6.03
C ILE A 294 9.80 -3.82 -5.41
N ALA A 295 10.68 -4.68 -5.93
CA ALA A 295 12.07 -4.78 -5.46
C ALA A 295 12.82 -3.47 -5.61
N ALA A 296 12.60 -2.76 -6.73
CA ALA A 296 13.19 -1.44 -6.96
C ALA A 296 12.63 -0.38 -5.98
N GLN A 297 11.32 -0.39 -5.71
CA GLN A 297 10.65 0.55 -4.80
C GLN A 297 11.09 0.34 -3.35
N THR A 298 11.20 -0.93 -2.90
CA THR A 298 11.46 -1.28 -1.50
C THR A 298 12.94 -1.50 -1.20
N ALA A 299 13.82 -1.45 -2.21
CA ALA A 299 15.24 -1.81 -2.11
C ALA A 299 15.47 -3.22 -1.51
N GLN A 300 14.54 -4.15 -1.74
CA GLN A 300 14.64 -5.55 -1.32
C GLN A 300 15.20 -6.41 -2.46
N ASP A 301 15.76 -7.57 -2.11
CA ASP A 301 16.18 -8.57 -3.09
C ASP A 301 14.99 -9.10 -3.88
N TYR A 302 15.16 -9.24 -5.20
CA TYR A 302 14.14 -9.73 -6.10
C TYR A 302 13.56 -11.09 -5.66
N ASP A 303 14.40 -12.04 -5.26
CA ASP A 303 13.95 -13.39 -4.87
C ASP A 303 13.05 -13.35 -3.63
N VAL A 304 13.33 -12.47 -2.67
CA VAL A 304 12.50 -12.24 -1.47
C VAL A 304 11.14 -11.67 -1.87
N VAL A 305 11.12 -10.68 -2.77
CA VAL A 305 9.87 -10.11 -3.27
C VAL A 305 9.08 -11.12 -4.10
N PHE A 306 9.75 -11.85 -5.00
CA PHE A 306 9.10 -12.83 -5.86
C PHE A 306 8.51 -14.02 -5.08
N ALA A 307 9.10 -14.39 -3.94
CA ALA A 307 8.55 -15.44 -3.06
C ALA A 307 7.16 -15.06 -2.52
N GLN A 308 6.91 -13.77 -2.26
CA GLN A 308 5.63 -13.27 -1.72
C GLN A 308 4.44 -13.38 -2.69
N ARG A 309 4.64 -13.68 -3.98
CA ARG A 309 3.55 -13.84 -4.95
C ARG A 309 2.54 -14.94 -4.60
N SER A 310 2.90 -15.85 -3.69
CA SER A 310 2.02 -16.92 -3.19
C SER A 310 1.22 -16.52 -1.94
N ASP A 311 1.39 -15.29 -1.44
CA ASP A 311 0.83 -14.86 -0.16
C ASP A 311 -0.64 -14.43 -0.26
N ALA A 312 -1.25 -14.51 -1.43
CA ALA A 312 -2.64 -14.10 -1.61
C ALA A 312 -3.33 -14.80 -2.78
N LYS A 313 -4.65 -14.77 -2.74
CA LYS A 313 -5.47 -14.86 -3.94
C LYS A 313 -5.60 -13.47 -4.52
N TRP A 314 -4.85 -13.22 -5.59
CA TRP A 314 -4.88 -11.97 -6.32
C TRP A 314 -6.19 -11.86 -7.11
N LEU A 315 -6.92 -10.77 -6.91
CA LEU A 315 -8.19 -10.52 -7.58
C LEU A 315 -7.98 -9.53 -8.73
N THR A 316 -8.59 -9.82 -9.88
CA THR A 316 -8.67 -8.81 -10.95
C THR A 316 -9.60 -7.67 -10.55
N GLY A 317 -9.41 -6.49 -11.12
CA GLY A 317 -10.31 -5.35 -10.92
C GLY A 317 -11.75 -5.68 -11.35
N LYS A 318 -11.90 -6.47 -12.43
CA LYS A 318 -13.20 -6.97 -12.91
C LYS A 318 -13.86 -7.93 -11.93
N GLU A 319 -13.11 -8.83 -11.27
CA GLU A 319 -13.64 -9.68 -10.21
C GLU A 319 -14.12 -8.87 -9.02
N VAL A 320 -13.36 -7.83 -8.62
CA VAL A 320 -13.76 -6.94 -7.52
C VAL A 320 -15.03 -6.17 -7.88
N ALA A 321 -15.07 -5.54 -9.05
CA ALA A 321 -16.25 -4.79 -9.49
C ALA A 321 -17.49 -5.68 -9.60
N LYS A 322 -17.37 -6.88 -10.17
CA LYS A 322 -18.45 -7.87 -10.24
C LYS A 322 -18.90 -8.30 -8.86
N GLY A 323 -17.96 -8.61 -7.96
CA GLY A 323 -18.28 -9.08 -6.60
C GLY A 323 -18.91 -7.98 -5.74
N ALA A 324 -18.58 -6.70 -5.99
CA ALA A 324 -19.26 -5.56 -5.40
C ALA A 324 -20.72 -5.45 -5.90
N ALA A 325 -20.94 -5.69 -7.20
CA ALA A 325 -22.28 -5.61 -7.80
C ALA A 325 -23.20 -6.78 -7.41
N ASP A 326 -22.67 -8.00 -7.27
CA ASP A 326 -23.46 -9.19 -6.94
C ASP A 326 -23.54 -9.47 -5.42
N GLY A 327 -22.89 -8.66 -4.58
CA GLY A 327 -22.90 -8.76 -3.13
C GLY A 327 -21.98 -9.85 -2.55
N SER A 328 -21.16 -10.52 -3.37
CA SER A 328 -20.25 -11.56 -2.88
C SER A 328 -19.08 -10.96 -2.06
N ILE A 329 -18.60 -9.77 -2.40
CA ILE A 329 -17.58 -9.05 -1.62
C ILE A 329 -18.18 -8.50 -0.31
N GLU A 330 -19.43 -8.02 -0.31
CA GLU A 330 -20.10 -7.60 0.91
C GLU A 330 -20.13 -8.72 1.96
N LYS A 331 -20.42 -9.95 1.53
CA LYS A 331 -20.40 -11.15 2.40
C LYS A 331 -19.03 -11.41 3.01
N TYR A 332 -17.94 -11.12 2.31
CA TYR A 332 -16.59 -11.25 2.87
C TYR A 332 -16.37 -10.24 4.01
N TYR A 333 -16.74 -8.96 3.81
CA TYR A 333 -16.66 -7.96 4.87
C TYR A 333 -17.60 -8.23 6.04
N GLU A 334 -18.80 -8.74 5.79
CA GLU A 334 -19.72 -9.20 6.85
C GLU A 334 -19.12 -10.33 7.68
N LEU A 335 -18.50 -11.32 7.03
CA LEU A 335 -17.83 -12.43 7.72
C LEU A 335 -16.66 -11.94 8.57
N GLN A 336 -15.84 -11.02 8.04
CA GLN A 336 -14.74 -10.42 8.76
C GLN A 336 -15.23 -9.57 9.95
N LYS A 337 -16.23 -8.71 9.76
CA LYS A 337 -16.84 -7.90 10.83
C LYS A 337 -17.39 -8.79 11.95
N LYS A 338 -18.11 -9.84 11.59
CA LYS A 338 -18.66 -10.81 12.55
C LYS A 338 -17.54 -11.42 13.40
N GLN A 339 -16.42 -11.82 12.79
CA GLN A 339 -15.29 -12.38 13.52
C GLN A 339 -14.66 -11.36 14.49
N PHE A 340 -14.56 -10.08 14.10
CA PHE A 340 -14.07 -9.03 15.00
C PHE A 340 -15.00 -8.79 16.20
N ILE A 341 -16.31 -8.85 16.00
CA ILE A 341 -17.30 -8.74 17.09
C ILE A 341 -17.20 -9.96 18.01
N GLU A 342 -17.14 -11.18 17.46
CA GLU A 342 -17.06 -12.42 18.23
C GLU A 342 -15.75 -12.54 19.05
N SER A 343 -14.67 -11.85 18.62
CA SER A 343 -13.40 -11.79 19.33
C SER A 343 -13.26 -10.59 20.29
N ASP A 344 -14.34 -9.81 20.49
CA ASP A 344 -14.36 -8.57 21.29
C ASP A 344 -13.37 -7.49 20.76
N ALA A 345 -12.97 -7.58 19.49
CA ALA A 345 -12.06 -6.62 18.87
C ALA A 345 -12.77 -5.32 18.44
N VAL A 346 -14.09 -5.37 18.24
CA VAL A 346 -14.94 -4.25 17.86
C VAL A 346 -16.30 -4.39 18.57
N GLU A 347 -16.79 -3.30 19.16
CA GLU A 347 -18.14 -3.24 19.75
C GLU A 347 -19.19 -2.75 18.75
N ALA A 348 -18.78 -1.94 17.76
CA ALA A 348 -19.67 -1.37 16.76
C ALA A 348 -20.08 -2.42 15.72
N ASP A 349 -21.36 -2.39 15.33
CA ASP A 349 -21.92 -3.26 14.28
C ASP A 349 -22.67 -2.43 13.21
N PRO A 350 -21.98 -1.51 12.49
CA PRO A 350 -22.62 -0.78 11.40
C PRO A 350 -22.85 -1.68 10.19
N PRO A 351 -23.81 -1.34 9.29
CA PRO A 351 -23.89 -1.93 7.97
C PRO A 351 -22.53 -1.82 7.24
N VAL A 352 -22.14 -2.85 6.49
CA VAL A 352 -20.87 -2.83 5.73
C VAL A 352 -20.83 -1.65 4.75
N SER A 353 -21.96 -1.29 4.16
CA SER A 353 -22.10 -0.13 3.27
C SER A 353 -21.76 1.23 3.91
N ASP A 354 -21.72 1.31 5.24
CA ASP A 354 -21.35 2.54 5.92
C ASP A 354 -19.84 2.83 5.85
N TYR A 355 -19.01 1.78 5.69
CA TYR A 355 -17.56 1.91 5.64
C TYR A 355 -16.92 1.34 4.36
N VAL A 356 -17.67 0.63 3.48
CA VAL A 356 -17.20 0.13 2.19
C VAL A 356 -17.96 0.81 1.04
N LEU A 357 -17.22 1.44 0.13
CA LEU A 357 -17.77 2.20 -1.00
C LEU A 357 -17.99 1.30 -2.22
N PHE A 358 -18.98 0.39 -2.17
CA PHE A 358 -19.27 -0.55 -3.25
C PHE A 358 -19.56 0.13 -4.59
N ASP A 359 -20.32 1.23 -4.59
CA ASP A 359 -20.64 2.00 -5.80
C ASP A 359 -19.37 2.50 -6.52
N ASN A 360 -18.31 2.84 -5.76
CA ASN A 360 -17.03 3.23 -6.33
C ASN A 360 -16.37 2.04 -7.06
N MET A 361 -16.36 0.86 -6.43
CA MET A 361 -15.79 -0.36 -7.02
C MET A 361 -16.55 -0.76 -8.30
N ILE A 362 -17.89 -0.69 -8.29
CA ILE A 362 -18.74 -1.02 -9.44
C ILE A 362 -18.42 -0.08 -10.61
N LYS A 363 -18.49 1.24 -10.39
CA LYS A 363 -18.20 2.25 -11.42
C LYS A 363 -16.77 2.18 -11.94
N ALA A 364 -15.82 1.88 -11.09
CA ALA A 364 -14.43 1.75 -11.48
C ALA A 364 -14.16 0.53 -12.38
N GLY A 365 -15.02 -0.47 -12.39
CA GLY A 365 -14.92 -1.62 -13.28
C GLY A 365 -15.44 -1.39 -14.71
N GLU A 366 -15.97 -0.21 -15.01
CA GLU A 366 -16.55 0.17 -16.32
C GLU A 366 -15.50 0.82 -17.26
N TYR A 367 -14.25 0.31 -17.33
CA TYR A 367 -13.19 0.83 -18.21
C TYR A 367 -12.96 -0.01 -19.45
#